data_552711be6bfbe7baa2d45a7a13b269bf
#
_entry.id   552711be6bfbe7baa2d45a7a13b269bf
#
_cell.length_a   1.000
_cell.length_b   1.000
_cell.length_c   1.000
_cell.angle_alpha   90.00
_cell.angle_beta   90.00
_cell.angle_gamma   90.00
#
_symmetry.space_group_name_H-M   'P 1'
#
loop_
_entity.id
_entity.type
_entity.pdbx_description
1 polymer ?
#
loop_
_entity_poly.entity_id
_entity_poly.type
_entity_poly.pdbx_seq_one_letter_code
_entity_poly.pdbx_strand_id
1 'polypeptide(L)' 'MTQLQTTLRQLRLSGLLQTLDVRLQEAAASRLGHGEFLELILQDELNVRHQ' A
#
# COMPACT_ATOMS: atom_id res chain seq x y z
N MET A 1 -4.49 -9.23 8.67
CA MET A 1 -3.96 -8.66 7.43
C MET A 1 -3.50 -9.70 6.43
N THR A 2 -3.47 -10.97 6.85
CA THR A 2 -2.97 -12.05 5.99
C THR A 2 -3.75 -12.17 4.68
N GLN A 3 -5.07 -12.07 4.74
CA GLN A 3 -5.90 -12.19 3.54
C GLN A 3 -5.66 -11.04 2.57
N LEU A 4 -5.48 -9.84 3.09
CA LEU A 4 -5.18 -8.67 2.26
C LEU A 4 -3.86 -8.87 1.54
N GLN A 5 -2.83 -9.32 2.26
CA GLN A 5 -1.52 -9.56 1.67
C GLN A 5 -1.61 -10.64 0.58
N THR A 6 -2.36 -11.69 0.82
CA THR A 6 -2.55 -12.75 -0.16
C THR A 6 -3.22 -12.22 -1.42
N THR A 7 -4.26 -11.41 -1.25
CA THR A 7 -4.97 -10.81 -2.39
C THR A 7 -4.04 -9.90 -3.20
N LEU A 8 -3.22 -9.11 -2.51
CA LEU A 8 -2.27 -8.24 -3.21
C LEU A 8 -1.26 -9.02 -4.03
N ARG A 9 -0.79 -10.17 -3.50
CA ARG A 9 0.11 -11.04 -4.25
C ARG A 9 -0.57 -11.60 -5.49
N GLN A 10 -1.82 -12.04 -5.35
CA GLN A 10 -2.58 -12.58 -6.47
C GLN A 10 -2.77 -11.54 -7.57
N LEU A 11 -2.94 -10.29 -7.19
CA LEU A 11 -3.08 -9.19 -8.15
C LEU A 11 -1.73 -8.69 -8.66
N ARG A 12 -0.64 -9.23 -8.14
CA ARG A 12 0.74 -8.86 -8.50
C ARG A 12 1.04 -7.40 -8.19
N LEU A 13 0.49 -6.92 -7.08
CA LEU A 13 0.73 -5.55 -6.62
C LEU A 13 1.89 -5.54 -5.63
N SER A 14 3.07 -5.95 -6.11
CA SER A 14 4.23 -6.17 -5.24
C SER A 14 4.75 -4.88 -4.61
N GLY A 15 4.70 -3.76 -5.34
CA GLY A 15 5.15 -2.49 -4.78
C GLY A 15 4.30 -2.05 -3.61
N LEU A 16 2.99 -2.15 -3.78
CA LEU A 16 2.04 -1.82 -2.73
C LEU A 16 2.22 -2.75 -1.52
N LEU A 17 2.41 -4.05 -1.80
CA LEU A 17 2.60 -5.04 -0.74
C LEU A 17 3.85 -4.74 0.09
N GLN A 18 4.94 -4.31 -0.55
CA GLN A 18 6.20 -4.01 0.12
C GLN A 18 6.07 -2.89 1.14
N THR A 19 5.26 -1.89 0.85
CA THR A 19 5.16 -0.70 1.69
C THR A 19 3.91 -0.69 2.58
N LEU A 20 3.04 -1.67 2.45
CA LEU A 20 1.74 -1.66 3.12
C LEU A 20 1.85 -1.46 4.63
N ASP A 21 2.70 -2.23 5.30
CA ASP A 21 2.82 -2.15 6.76
C ASP A 21 3.30 -0.77 7.21
N VAL A 22 4.30 -0.23 6.53
CA VAL A 22 4.83 1.10 6.84
C VAL A 22 3.77 2.16 6.62
N ARG A 23 3.05 2.07 5.50
CA ARG A 23 2.00 3.05 5.18
C ARG A 23 0.83 2.99 6.15
N LEU A 24 0.47 1.79 6.61
CA LEU A 24 -0.57 1.65 7.61
C LEU A 24 -0.19 2.33 8.92
N GLN A 25 1.07 2.16 9.34
CA GLN A 25 1.57 2.79 10.54
C GLN A 25 1.59 4.31 10.39
N GLU A 26 2.03 4.81 9.26
CA GLU A 26 2.03 6.24 8.96
C GLU A 26 0.62 6.82 8.98
N ALA A 27 -0.32 6.11 8.37
CA ALA A 27 -1.70 6.57 8.31
C ALA A 27 -2.31 6.69 9.71
N ALA A 28 -2.01 5.72 10.58
CA ALA A 28 -2.49 5.75 11.94
C ALA A 28 -1.88 6.91 12.74
N ALA A 29 -0.58 7.12 12.56
CA ALA A 29 0.14 8.17 13.29
C ALA A 29 -0.25 9.57 12.82
N SER A 30 -0.48 9.74 11.52
CA SER A 30 -0.76 11.03 10.91
C SER A 30 -2.25 11.30 10.70
N ARG A 31 -3.09 10.34 11.06
CA ARG A 31 -4.55 10.44 10.90
C ARG A 31 -4.95 10.75 9.47
N LEU A 32 -4.35 10.04 8.52
CA LEU A 32 -4.66 10.22 7.12
C LEU A 32 -6.10 9.80 6.82
N GLY A 33 -6.73 10.52 5.91
CA GLY A 33 -8.03 10.10 5.39
C GLY A 33 -7.89 8.85 4.54
N HIS A 34 -9.00 8.13 4.36
CA HIS A 34 -8.97 6.87 3.60
C HIS A 34 -8.53 7.10 2.15
N GLY A 35 -9.01 8.18 1.53
CA GLY A 35 -8.60 8.51 0.16
C GLY A 35 -7.13 8.83 0.05
N GLU A 36 -6.61 9.59 1.02
CA GLU A 36 -5.19 9.94 1.05
C GLU A 36 -4.33 8.70 1.21
N PHE A 37 -4.72 7.80 2.10
CA PHE A 37 -4.01 6.55 2.29
C PHE A 37 -3.98 5.73 1.01
N LEU A 38 -5.13 5.62 0.35
CA LEU A 38 -5.23 4.87 -0.89
C LEU A 38 -4.34 5.46 -1.98
N GLU A 39 -4.30 6.79 -2.10
CA GLU A 39 -3.42 7.44 -3.06
C GLU A 39 -1.96 7.11 -2.83
N LEU A 40 -1.54 7.13 -1.56
CA LEU A 40 -0.14 6.86 -1.22
C LEU A 40 0.27 5.44 -1.60
N ILE A 41 -0.56 4.45 -1.27
CA ILE A 41 -0.20 3.06 -1.55
C ILE A 41 -0.25 2.76 -3.04
N LEU A 42 -1.17 3.37 -3.78
CA LEU A 42 -1.21 3.22 -5.23
C LEU A 42 -0.02 3.90 -5.89
N GLN A 43 0.41 5.04 -5.36
CA GLN A 43 1.60 5.71 -5.86
C GLN A 43 2.85 4.85 -5.65
N ASP A 44 2.93 4.13 -4.51
CA ASP A 44 4.03 3.21 -4.27
C ASP A 44 4.07 2.11 -5.32
N GLU A 45 2.90 1.61 -5.71
CA GLU A 45 2.82 0.58 -6.75
C GLU A 45 3.30 1.13 -8.10
N LEU A 46 2.88 2.35 -8.44
CA LEU A 46 3.31 2.99 -9.68
C LEU A 46 4.82 3.18 -9.71
N ASN A 47 5.39 3.61 -8.58
CA ASN A 47 6.83 3.84 -8.51
C ASN A 47 7.63 2.58 -8.79
N VAL A 48 7.17 1.45 -8.27
CA VAL A 48 7.84 0.17 -8.51
C VAL A 48 7.73 -0.22 -9.99
N ARG A 49 6.56 -0.02 -10.60
CA ARG A 49 6.33 -0.40 -11.99
C ARG A 49 7.11 0.46 -12.98
N HIS A 50 7.49 1.66 -12.57
CA HIS A 50 8.24 2.57 -13.44
C HIS A 50 9.76 2.35 -13.40
N GLN A 51 10.19 1.42 -12.58
CA GLN A 51 11.62 1.08 -12.49
C GLN A 51 11.99 -0.10 -13.45
#